data_b3f053cc6701cce2ab913f6da4fd6140
#
_entry.id   b3f053cc6701cce2ab913f6da4fd6140
#
_cell.length_a   1.000
_cell.length_b   1.000
_cell.length_c   1.000
_cell.angle_alpha   90.00
_cell.angle_beta   90.00
_cell.angle_gamma   90.00
#
_symmetry.space_group_name_H-M   'P 1'
#
loop_
_entity.id
_entity.type
_entity.pdbx_description
1 polymer ?
#
loop_
_entity_poly.entity_id
_entity_poly.type
_entity_poly.pdbx_seq_one_letter_code
_entity_poly.pdbx_strand_id
1 'polypeptide(L)'
;MKERLWKKLAVSCVLNPLTALHSCRNGDALPGREDTCRAVCAEIASLDDCPCAATDMEEAIYQCVAENAANYSSMYQDVAAGRRTEVDALSGWVVDRARGGGAPESARLAAAVRALSPH
;
A
#
# COMPACT_ATOMS: atom_id res chain seq x y z
N MET A 1 -4.28 -0.71 -20.04
CA MET A 1 -3.41 -1.73 -19.43
C MET A 1 -2.53 -1.16 -18.35
N LYS A 2 -1.70 -0.17 -18.69
CA LYS A 2 -0.81 0.44 -17.72
C LYS A 2 -1.54 1.03 -16.51
N GLU A 3 -2.62 1.76 -16.76
CA GLU A 3 -3.39 2.37 -15.66
C GLU A 3 -3.90 1.34 -14.67
N ARG A 4 -4.35 0.21 -15.18
CA ARG A 4 -4.87 -0.85 -14.34
C ARG A 4 -3.80 -1.41 -13.42
N LEU A 5 -2.59 -1.59 -13.94
CA LEU A 5 -1.47 -2.09 -13.14
C LEU A 5 -1.05 -1.09 -12.08
N TRP A 6 -1.04 0.20 -12.42
CA TRP A 6 -0.70 1.25 -11.47
C TRP A 6 -1.74 1.37 -10.37
N LYS A 7 -3.03 1.24 -10.70
CA LYS A 7 -4.09 1.24 -9.70
C LYS A 7 -3.96 0.03 -8.78
N LYS A 8 -3.64 -1.13 -9.33
CA LYS A 8 -3.42 -2.33 -8.55
C LYS A 8 -2.24 -2.17 -7.60
N LEU A 9 -1.16 -1.55 -8.07
CA LEU A 9 -0.01 -1.26 -7.24
C LEU A 9 -0.42 -0.35 -6.06
N ALA A 10 -1.19 0.70 -6.34
CA ALA A 10 -1.64 1.63 -5.29
C ALA A 10 -2.47 0.90 -4.23
N VAL A 11 -3.40 0.05 -4.67
CA VAL A 11 -4.23 -0.74 -3.75
C VAL A 11 -3.33 -1.57 -2.83
N SER A 12 -2.36 -2.26 -3.40
CA SER A 12 -1.45 -3.11 -2.62
C SER A 12 -0.56 -2.30 -1.69
N CYS A 13 -0.07 -1.14 -2.14
CA CYS A 13 0.82 -0.29 -1.33
C CYS A 13 0.11 0.36 -0.16
N VAL A 14 -1.21 0.48 -0.20
CA VAL A 14 -1.98 1.05 0.91
C VAL A 14 -2.55 -0.05 1.80
N LEU A 15 -3.33 -0.96 1.23
CA LEU A 15 -4.06 -1.95 2.03
C LEU A 15 -3.16 -3.00 2.66
N ASN A 16 -2.16 -3.47 1.93
CA ASN A 16 -1.32 -4.55 2.46
C ASN A 16 -0.54 -4.13 3.70
N PRO A 17 0.20 -3.00 3.66
CA PRO A 17 0.91 -2.57 4.88
C PRO A 17 -0.03 -2.24 6.03
N LEU A 18 -1.14 -1.54 5.75
CA LEU A 18 -2.04 -1.12 6.82
C LEU A 18 -2.72 -2.31 7.51
N THR A 19 -3.17 -3.30 6.74
CA THR A 19 -3.79 -4.49 7.34
C THR A 19 -2.78 -5.31 8.12
N ALA A 20 -1.54 -5.38 7.63
CA ALA A 20 -0.47 -6.11 8.33
C ALA A 20 -0.09 -5.40 9.63
N LEU A 21 0.06 -4.07 9.58
CA LEU A 21 0.47 -3.29 10.76
C LEU A 21 -0.60 -3.26 11.84
N HIS A 22 -1.85 -3.24 11.45
CA HIS A 22 -2.96 -3.08 12.39
C HIS A 22 -3.73 -4.36 12.62
N SER A 23 -3.28 -5.47 12.05
CA SER A 23 -3.86 -6.81 12.21
C SER A 23 -5.37 -6.80 11.96
N CYS A 24 -5.77 -6.26 10.81
CA CYS A 24 -7.18 -6.07 10.52
C CYS A 24 -7.53 -6.51 9.10
N ARG A 25 -8.84 -6.61 8.85
CA ARG A 25 -9.37 -6.89 7.52
C ARG A 25 -9.31 -5.64 6.65
N ASN A 26 -9.45 -5.83 5.34
CA ASN A 26 -9.40 -4.70 4.41
C ASN A 26 -10.40 -3.60 4.77
N GLY A 27 -11.59 -3.97 5.22
CA GLY A 27 -12.62 -2.99 5.57
C GLY A 27 -12.27 -2.09 6.73
N ASP A 28 -11.33 -2.51 7.57
CA ASP A 28 -10.94 -1.77 8.75
C ASP A 28 -9.61 -1.02 8.57
N ALA A 29 -9.01 -1.11 7.39
CA ALA A 29 -7.69 -0.53 7.15
C ALA A 29 -7.72 0.99 7.07
N LEU A 30 -8.73 1.56 6.40
CA LEU A 30 -8.76 2.99 6.09
C LEU A 30 -9.37 3.89 7.15
N PRO A 31 -10.42 3.49 7.91
CA PRO A 31 -11.00 4.41 8.89
C PRO A 31 -9.93 4.94 9.85
N GLY A 32 -9.81 6.27 9.91
CA GLY A 32 -8.80 6.94 10.71
C GLY A 32 -7.44 7.04 10.05
N ARG A 33 -7.28 6.46 8.86
CA ARG A 33 -6.00 6.45 8.13
C ARG A 33 -6.14 6.96 6.69
N GLU A 34 -7.17 7.77 6.47
CA GLU A 34 -7.42 8.33 5.15
C GLU A 34 -6.26 9.20 4.66
N ASP A 35 -5.58 9.87 5.59
CA ASP A 35 -4.42 10.69 5.25
C ASP A 35 -3.27 9.84 4.71
N THR A 36 -3.05 8.67 5.28
CA THR A 36 -2.03 7.74 4.79
C THR A 36 -2.34 7.29 3.37
N CYS A 37 -3.60 6.93 3.11
CA CYS A 37 -4.04 6.54 1.77
C CYS A 37 -3.76 7.66 0.77
N ARG A 38 -4.15 8.88 1.12
CA ARG A 38 -3.96 10.05 0.27
C ARG A 38 -2.49 10.31 0.00
N ALA A 39 -1.66 10.23 1.04
CA ALA A 39 -0.22 10.47 0.93
C ALA A 39 0.45 9.45 0.01
N VAL A 40 0.15 8.16 0.18
CA VAL A 40 0.75 7.12 -0.65
C VAL A 40 0.33 7.29 -2.11
N CYS A 41 -0.95 7.58 -2.36
CA CYS A 41 -1.43 7.79 -3.73
C CYS A 41 -0.74 8.99 -4.38
N ALA A 42 -0.52 10.07 -3.62
CA ALA A 42 0.18 11.24 -4.13
C ALA A 42 1.63 10.90 -4.47
N GLU A 43 2.29 10.10 -3.63
CA GLU A 43 3.67 9.67 -3.89
C GLU A 43 3.78 8.84 -5.16
N ILE A 44 2.86 7.89 -5.34
CA ILE A 44 2.85 7.06 -6.55
C ILE A 44 2.55 7.91 -7.78
N ALA A 45 1.57 8.81 -7.68
CA ALA A 45 1.19 9.67 -8.81
C ALA A 45 2.32 10.59 -9.25
N SER A 46 3.24 10.91 -8.34
CA SER A 46 4.37 11.78 -8.65
C SER A 46 5.50 11.08 -9.38
N LEU A 47 5.47 9.76 -9.50
CA LEU A 47 6.49 9.02 -10.24
C LEU A 47 6.41 9.36 -11.72
N ASP A 48 7.58 9.52 -12.36
CA ASP A 48 7.67 10.03 -13.72
C ASP A 48 6.82 9.28 -14.74
N ASP A 49 6.76 7.96 -14.61
CA ASP A 49 6.04 7.14 -15.60
C ASP A 49 4.63 6.73 -15.15
N CYS A 50 4.13 7.30 -14.06
CA CYS A 50 2.78 6.97 -13.60
C CYS A 50 1.73 7.69 -14.44
N PRO A 51 0.83 6.95 -15.10
CA PRO A 51 -0.20 7.56 -15.94
C PRO A 51 -1.47 7.94 -15.18
N CYS A 52 -1.55 7.61 -13.88
CA CYS A 52 -2.78 7.78 -13.10
C CYS A 52 -2.71 9.01 -12.21
N ALA A 53 -3.85 9.68 -12.06
CA ALA A 53 -3.98 10.73 -11.05
C ALA A 53 -4.14 10.08 -9.68
N ALA A 54 -3.69 10.79 -8.64
CA ALA A 54 -3.80 10.30 -7.26
C ALA A 54 -5.26 9.99 -6.89
N THR A 55 -6.19 10.86 -7.29
CA THR A 55 -7.61 10.67 -6.99
C THR A 55 -8.18 9.41 -7.62
N ASP A 56 -7.73 9.03 -8.81
CA ASP A 56 -8.19 7.82 -9.46
C ASP A 56 -7.69 6.59 -8.72
N MET A 57 -6.47 6.65 -8.19
CA MET A 57 -5.94 5.55 -7.42
C MET A 57 -6.63 5.43 -6.05
N GLU A 58 -6.93 6.57 -5.41
CA GLU A 58 -7.72 6.56 -4.17
C GLU A 58 -9.08 5.92 -4.39
N GLU A 59 -9.76 6.27 -5.48
CA GLU A 59 -11.05 5.69 -5.82
C GLU A 59 -10.96 4.18 -5.99
N ALA A 60 -9.91 3.71 -6.67
CA ALA A 60 -9.70 2.28 -6.86
C ALA A 60 -9.50 1.56 -5.53
N ILE A 61 -8.82 2.20 -4.58
CA ILE A 61 -8.60 1.63 -3.26
C ILE A 61 -9.92 1.50 -2.50
N TYR A 62 -10.73 2.56 -2.49
CA TYR A 62 -12.02 2.53 -1.80
C TYR A 62 -12.98 1.52 -2.44
N GLN A 63 -12.93 1.37 -3.75
CA GLN A 63 -13.74 0.37 -4.44
C GLN A 63 -13.29 -1.04 -4.05
N CYS A 64 -11.99 -1.28 -3.99
CA CYS A 64 -11.45 -2.57 -3.58
C CYS A 64 -11.89 -2.91 -2.15
N VAL A 65 -11.84 -1.93 -1.25
CA VAL A 65 -12.30 -2.12 0.13
C VAL A 65 -13.78 -2.50 0.15
N ALA A 66 -14.61 -1.81 -0.63
CA ALA A 66 -16.05 -2.10 -0.67
C ALA A 66 -16.33 -3.52 -1.12
N GLU A 67 -15.54 -4.03 -2.08
CA GLU A 67 -15.75 -5.36 -2.64
C GLU A 67 -15.13 -6.47 -1.80
N ASN A 68 -14.10 -6.14 -0.99
CA ASN A 68 -13.31 -7.14 -0.28
C ASN A 68 -13.15 -6.82 1.21
N ALA A 69 -14.11 -6.11 1.79
CA ALA A 69 -14.01 -5.61 3.17
C ALA A 69 -13.75 -6.72 4.19
N ALA A 70 -14.35 -7.88 4.00
CA ALA A 70 -14.24 -8.99 4.94
C ALA A 70 -12.96 -9.81 4.77
N ASN A 71 -12.20 -9.58 3.71
CA ASN A 71 -11.01 -10.36 3.43
C ASN A 71 -9.78 -9.80 4.13
N TYR A 72 -8.83 -10.67 4.41
CA TYR A 72 -7.50 -10.29 4.90
C TYR A 72 -6.56 -10.19 3.72
N SER A 73 -5.64 -9.22 3.74
CA SER A 73 -4.65 -9.08 2.67
C SER A 73 -3.63 -10.24 2.74
N SER A 74 -2.93 -10.45 1.63
CA SER A 74 -1.86 -11.44 1.58
C SER A 74 -0.74 -11.07 2.57
N MET A 75 -0.43 -9.78 2.70
CA MET A 75 0.63 -9.33 3.60
C MET A 75 0.25 -9.59 5.06
N TYR A 76 -1.01 -9.33 5.43
CA TYR A 76 -1.50 -9.70 6.76
C TYR A 76 -1.29 -11.19 7.02
N GLN A 77 -1.66 -12.03 6.04
CA GLN A 77 -1.54 -13.48 6.19
C GLN A 77 -0.08 -13.91 6.34
N ASP A 78 0.82 -13.27 5.60
CA ASP A 78 2.25 -13.58 5.69
C ASP A 78 2.80 -13.23 7.07
N VAL A 79 2.46 -12.06 7.59
CA VAL A 79 2.91 -11.65 8.92
C VAL A 79 2.34 -12.59 9.98
N ALA A 80 1.05 -12.91 9.88
CA ALA A 80 0.40 -13.78 10.86
C ALA A 80 1.01 -15.18 10.87
N ALA A 81 1.48 -15.66 9.72
CA ALA A 81 2.08 -16.99 9.59
C ALA A 81 3.60 -16.99 9.80
N GLY A 82 4.19 -15.83 10.09
CA GLY A 82 5.63 -15.70 10.26
C GLY A 82 6.40 -15.80 8.95
N ARG A 83 5.74 -15.54 7.83
CA ARG A 83 6.39 -15.59 6.52
C ARG A 83 6.90 -14.21 6.11
N ARG A 84 7.85 -14.22 5.19
CA ARG A 84 8.39 -13.00 4.61
C ARG A 84 7.33 -12.33 3.75
N THR A 85 7.25 -11.00 3.81
CA THR A 85 6.27 -10.25 3.03
C THR A 85 6.88 -9.70 1.75
N GLU A 86 6.02 -9.19 0.87
CA GLU A 86 6.43 -8.54 -0.37
C GLU A 86 6.55 -7.02 -0.24
N VAL A 87 6.70 -6.52 0.99
CA VAL A 87 6.71 -5.07 1.20
C VAL A 87 7.82 -4.37 0.41
N ASP A 88 8.97 -5.04 0.22
CA ASP A 88 10.07 -4.45 -0.55
C ASP A 88 9.74 -4.36 -2.04
N ALA A 89 8.96 -5.30 -2.56
CA ALA A 89 8.54 -5.27 -3.96
C ALA A 89 7.39 -4.29 -4.20
N LEU A 90 6.73 -3.83 -3.16
CA LEU A 90 5.61 -2.89 -3.24
C LEU A 90 6.04 -1.51 -2.76
N SER A 91 5.96 -1.26 -1.46
CA SER A 91 6.35 0.05 -0.90
C SER A 91 7.80 0.38 -1.17
N GLY A 92 8.69 -0.60 -1.04
CA GLY A 92 10.12 -0.41 -1.31
C GLY A 92 10.39 -0.04 -2.76
N TRP A 93 9.64 -0.64 -3.70
CA TRP A 93 9.75 -0.31 -5.11
C TRP A 93 9.39 1.16 -5.37
N VAL A 94 8.33 1.64 -4.72
CA VAL A 94 7.90 3.05 -4.84
C VAL A 94 8.99 3.98 -4.28
N VAL A 95 9.52 3.65 -3.13
CA VAL A 95 10.59 4.45 -2.49
C VAL A 95 11.80 4.58 -3.42
N ASP A 96 12.21 3.46 -4.03
CA ASP A 96 13.39 3.45 -4.90
C ASP A 96 13.17 4.30 -6.15
N ARG A 97 11.97 4.27 -6.73
CA ARG A 97 11.69 5.05 -7.93
C ARG A 97 11.47 6.53 -7.64
N ALA A 98 11.06 6.87 -6.43
CA ALA A 98 10.75 8.25 -6.08
C ALA A 98 11.97 9.15 -5.95
N ARG A 99 13.15 8.58 -5.75
CA ARG A 99 14.41 9.29 -5.64
C ARG A 99 14.40 10.44 -4.63
N GLY A 100 15.51 10.65 -3.97
CA GLY A 100 15.70 11.81 -3.10
C GLY A 100 14.70 11.95 -1.98
N GLY A 101 14.11 10.84 -1.51
CA GLY A 101 13.15 10.89 -0.42
C GLY A 101 11.78 11.36 -0.80
N GLY A 102 11.40 11.24 -2.09
CA GLY A 102 10.11 11.70 -2.58
C GLY A 102 8.90 10.86 -2.16
N ALA A 103 9.10 9.75 -1.44
CA ALA A 103 8.02 8.88 -0.99
C ALA A 103 8.15 8.59 0.51
N PRO A 104 8.06 9.62 1.37
CA PRO A 104 8.27 9.43 2.81
C PRO A 104 7.24 8.53 3.49
N GLU A 105 5.98 8.59 3.08
CA GLU A 105 4.96 7.76 3.69
C GLU A 105 5.13 6.29 3.29
N SER A 106 5.43 6.03 2.02
CA SER A 106 5.75 4.67 1.56
C SER A 106 6.96 4.12 2.29
N ALA A 107 8.00 4.96 2.52
CA ALA A 107 9.19 4.57 3.25
C ALA A 107 8.85 4.23 4.71
N ARG A 108 7.99 5.02 5.35
CA ARG A 108 7.57 4.78 6.72
C ARG A 108 6.82 3.44 6.84
N LEU A 109 5.92 3.18 5.92
CA LEU A 109 5.17 1.93 5.92
C LEU A 109 6.08 0.73 5.69
N ALA A 110 7.01 0.84 4.75
CA ALA A 110 7.95 -0.25 4.47
C ALA A 110 8.79 -0.57 5.71
N ALA A 111 9.32 0.45 6.37
CA ALA A 111 10.13 0.25 7.57
C ALA A 111 9.30 -0.40 8.67
N ALA A 112 8.06 0.03 8.85
CA ALA A 112 7.19 -0.50 9.89
C ALA A 112 6.85 -1.98 9.65
N VAL A 113 6.57 -2.35 8.40
CA VAL A 113 6.28 -3.75 8.06
C VAL A 113 7.52 -4.62 8.21
N ARG A 114 8.69 -4.11 7.79
CA ARG A 114 9.94 -4.86 7.96
C ARG A 114 10.21 -5.17 9.43
N ALA A 115 9.82 -4.26 10.32
CA ALA A 115 10.00 -4.45 11.76
C ALA A 115 9.12 -5.58 12.31
N LEU A 116 8.07 -5.96 11.59
CA LEU A 116 7.22 -7.09 11.97
C LEU A 116 7.77 -8.43 11.51
N SER A 117 8.66 -8.41 10.53
CA SER A 117 9.17 -9.64 9.93
C SER A 117 10.11 -10.36 10.87
N PRO A 118 9.98 -11.68 10.97
CA PRO A 118 10.86 -12.45 11.83
C PRO A 118 12.27 -12.55 11.28
N HIS A 119 12.50 -12.31 10.18
CA HIS A 119 13.71 -12.40 9.47
C HIS A 119 14.54 -13.38 9.71
#